data_55170f75c90081262dd54d85caba225b
#
_entry.id   55170f75c90081262dd54d85caba225b
#
_cell.length_a   1.000
_cell.length_b   1.000
_cell.length_c   1.000
_cell.angle_alpha   90.00
_cell.angle_beta   90.00
_cell.angle_gamma   90.00
#
_symmetry.space_group_name_H-M   'P 1'
#
loop_
_entity.id
_entity.type
_entity.pdbx_description
1 polymer ?
#
loop_
_entity_poly.entity_id
_entity_poly.type
_entity_poly.pdbx_seq_one_letter_code
_entity_poly.pdbx_strand_id
1 'polypeptide(L)'
;MAIAPRKFRTERARKRYHRSLLIEVAILAVGFVTIVGALAVVTRVSWLRVSDVSIEGVQLSDPKQITDAAENAIAGNYVHLVPRAFIGAISKERIAANVLSAVPRVATAEVSRSGLSSITVSVTERVGVAWWCGDVVPDIATLRSAQSRGAIPGESCYLI
;
A
#
# COMPACT_ATOMS: atom_id res chain seq x y z
N MET A 1 32.35 -63.62 -36.70
CA MET A 1 32.90 -62.34 -36.22
C MET A 1 31.79 -61.68 -35.43
N ALA A 2 31.82 -61.66 -34.10
CA ALA A 2 30.82 -61.07 -33.23
C ALA A 2 31.25 -59.66 -32.91
N ILE A 3 30.40 -58.69 -33.28
CA ILE A 3 30.60 -57.26 -32.99
C ILE A 3 30.20 -57.02 -31.55
N ALA A 4 31.19 -56.77 -30.66
CA ALA A 4 30.95 -56.46 -29.27
C ALA A 4 30.19 -55.11 -29.13
N PRO A 5 29.15 -55.03 -28.28
CA PRO A 5 28.34 -53.83 -28.14
C PRO A 5 29.11 -52.68 -27.49
N ARG A 6 29.07 -51.48 -28.10
CA ARG A 6 29.67 -50.21 -27.67
C ARG A 6 29.06 -49.66 -26.36
N LYS A 7 28.89 -50.47 -25.34
CA LYS A 7 28.26 -50.02 -24.06
C LYS A 7 29.14 -49.13 -23.17
N PHE A 8 30.46 -49.20 -23.31
CA PHE A 8 31.37 -48.50 -22.39
C PHE A 8 31.61 -47.02 -22.66
N ARG A 9 31.18 -46.51 -23.83
CA ARG A 9 31.39 -45.12 -24.18
C ARG A 9 30.28 -44.20 -23.65
N THR A 10 29.12 -44.74 -23.33
CA THR A 10 27.91 -44.01 -22.96
C THR A 10 27.86 -43.59 -21.49
N GLU A 11 28.35 -44.41 -20.57
CA GLU A 11 28.27 -44.11 -19.13
C GLU A 11 29.20 -42.97 -18.70
N ARG A 12 30.44 -42.95 -19.23
CA ARG A 12 31.38 -41.86 -18.94
C ARG A 12 30.93 -40.53 -19.56
N ALA A 13 30.35 -40.55 -20.73
CA ALA A 13 29.78 -39.38 -21.38
C ALA A 13 28.55 -38.87 -20.62
N ARG A 14 27.68 -39.77 -20.15
CA ARG A 14 26.49 -39.44 -19.34
C ARG A 14 26.88 -38.85 -17.98
N LYS A 15 27.88 -39.39 -17.31
CA LYS A 15 28.40 -38.83 -16.04
C LYS A 15 28.99 -37.43 -16.23
N ARG A 16 29.72 -37.19 -17.33
CA ARG A 16 30.27 -35.87 -17.64
C ARG A 16 29.15 -34.87 -17.93
N TYR A 17 28.14 -35.24 -18.69
CA TYR A 17 26.99 -34.42 -19.00
C TYR A 17 26.20 -34.05 -17.73
N HIS A 18 25.89 -35.02 -16.87
CA HIS A 18 25.24 -34.74 -15.60
C HIS A 18 26.07 -33.82 -14.70
N ARG A 19 27.39 -33.97 -14.69
CA ARG A 19 28.28 -33.11 -13.89
C ARG A 19 28.34 -31.68 -14.43
N SER A 20 28.39 -31.50 -15.75
CA SER A 20 28.32 -30.15 -16.34
C SER A 20 26.96 -29.48 -16.09
N LEU A 21 25.88 -30.23 -16.24
CA LEU A 21 24.53 -29.75 -15.98
C LEU A 21 24.30 -29.35 -14.50
N LEU A 22 24.84 -30.14 -13.56
CA LEU A 22 24.85 -29.81 -12.14
C LEU A 22 25.63 -28.52 -11.84
N ILE A 23 26.76 -28.32 -12.48
CA ILE A 23 27.58 -27.11 -12.33
C ILE A 23 26.82 -25.89 -12.89
N GLU A 24 26.20 -26.01 -14.06
CA GLU A 24 25.43 -24.94 -14.66
C GLU A 24 24.21 -24.55 -13.76
N VAL A 25 23.49 -25.56 -13.27
CA VAL A 25 22.37 -25.34 -12.34
C VAL A 25 22.87 -24.71 -11.03
N ALA A 26 24.00 -25.15 -10.50
CA ALA A 26 24.59 -24.58 -9.30
C ALA A 26 25.00 -23.10 -9.51
N ILE A 27 25.59 -22.75 -10.64
CA ILE A 27 25.95 -21.36 -10.98
C ILE A 27 24.68 -20.51 -11.10
N LEU A 28 23.64 -20.99 -11.77
CA LEU A 28 22.37 -20.29 -11.89
C LEU A 28 21.70 -20.10 -10.52
N ALA A 29 21.72 -21.13 -9.67
CA ALA A 29 21.17 -21.05 -8.32
C ALA A 29 21.92 -20.03 -7.45
N VAL A 30 23.25 -20.03 -7.49
CA VAL A 30 24.06 -19.04 -6.77
C VAL A 30 23.79 -17.63 -7.30
N GLY A 31 23.75 -17.46 -8.62
CA GLY A 31 23.41 -16.18 -9.25
C GLY A 31 22.02 -15.67 -8.82
N PHE A 32 21.03 -16.54 -8.82
CA PHE A 32 19.68 -16.22 -8.36
C PHE A 32 19.64 -15.79 -6.89
N VAL A 33 20.28 -16.56 -6.00
CA VAL A 33 20.35 -16.24 -4.57
C VAL A 33 21.05 -14.90 -4.34
N THR A 34 22.14 -14.63 -5.09
CA THR A 34 22.86 -13.35 -5.01
C THR A 34 21.98 -12.18 -5.42
N ILE A 35 21.22 -12.31 -6.52
CA ILE A 35 20.31 -11.26 -6.99
C ILE A 35 19.20 -11.03 -5.97
N VAL A 36 18.56 -12.08 -5.47
CA VAL A 36 17.51 -11.97 -4.44
C VAL A 36 18.05 -11.33 -3.17
N GLY A 37 19.26 -11.73 -2.74
CA GLY A 37 19.94 -11.13 -1.59
C GLY A 37 20.23 -9.65 -1.79
N ALA A 38 20.74 -9.26 -2.94
CA ALA A 38 21.01 -7.86 -3.28
C ALA A 38 19.71 -7.03 -3.29
N LEU A 39 18.64 -7.54 -3.90
CA LEU A 39 17.34 -6.90 -3.89
C LEU A 39 16.80 -6.72 -2.45
N ALA A 40 16.92 -7.75 -1.61
CA ALA A 40 16.48 -7.67 -0.21
C ALA A 40 17.28 -6.64 0.59
N VAL A 41 18.57 -6.45 0.31
CA VAL A 41 19.38 -5.39 0.92
C VAL A 41 18.92 -4.01 0.44
N VAL A 42 18.74 -3.84 -0.88
CA VAL A 42 18.29 -2.56 -1.46
C VAL A 42 16.94 -2.12 -0.91
N THR A 43 15.98 -3.05 -0.73
CA THR A 43 14.66 -2.71 -0.17
C THR A 43 14.69 -2.32 1.32
N ARG A 44 15.80 -2.58 2.02
CA ARG A 44 16.00 -2.18 3.43
C ARG A 44 16.68 -0.83 3.59
N VAL A 45 17.16 -0.24 2.51
CA VAL A 45 17.80 1.09 2.55
C VAL A 45 16.77 2.14 2.96
N SER A 46 17.07 2.93 3.98
CA SER A 46 16.15 3.88 4.62
C SER A 46 15.62 4.96 3.68
N TRP A 47 16.40 5.41 2.72
CA TRP A 47 16.02 6.47 1.77
C TRP A 47 15.00 6.02 0.70
N LEU A 48 14.77 4.70 0.55
CA LEU A 48 13.75 4.13 -0.32
C LEU A 48 12.48 3.71 0.45
N ARG A 49 12.43 4.02 1.74
CA ARG A 49 11.23 3.82 2.55
C ARG A 49 10.46 5.12 2.66
N VAL A 50 9.15 5.01 2.61
CA VAL A 50 8.29 6.14 2.94
C VAL A 50 8.48 6.48 4.41
N SER A 51 8.97 7.69 4.65
CA SER A 51 9.20 8.28 5.97
C SER A 51 8.36 9.54 6.18
N ASP A 52 7.80 10.08 5.11
CA ASP A 52 7.03 11.31 5.15
C ASP A 52 5.71 11.15 4.41
N VAL A 53 4.62 11.48 5.11
CA VAL A 53 3.25 11.44 4.60
C VAL A 53 2.68 12.85 4.71
N SER A 54 2.57 13.54 3.58
CA SER A 54 1.90 14.84 3.53
C SER A 54 0.42 14.67 3.16
N ILE A 55 -0.42 15.47 3.79
CA ILE A 55 -1.88 15.44 3.58
C ILE A 55 -2.33 16.77 3.03
N GLU A 56 -3.18 16.72 2.01
CA GLU A 56 -3.76 17.90 1.38
C GLU A 56 -5.29 17.77 1.30
N GLY A 57 -5.98 18.91 1.35
CA GLY A 57 -7.43 18.98 1.16
C GLY A 57 -8.27 18.75 2.43
N VAL A 58 -7.64 18.63 3.59
CA VAL A 58 -8.34 18.50 4.89
C VAL A 58 -8.88 19.85 5.33
N GLN A 59 -10.15 19.90 5.71
CA GLN A 59 -10.81 21.11 6.22
C GLN A 59 -11.36 20.92 7.63
N LEU A 60 -12.03 19.81 7.90
CA LEU A 60 -12.77 19.55 9.13
C LEU A 60 -12.34 18.25 9.83
N SER A 61 -11.72 17.32 9.11
CA SER A 61 -11.19 16.08 9.67
C SER A 61 -9.89 16.33 10.40
N ASP A 62 -9.56 15.47 11.36
CA ASP A 62 -8.26 15.51 12.03
C ASP A 62 -7.18 14.96 11.09
N PRO A 63 -6.19 15.77 10.67
CA PRO A 63 -5.10 15.30 9.80
C PRO A 63 -4.36 14.10 10.38
N LYS A 64 -4.26 14.02 11.70
CA LYS A 64 -3.57 12.94 12.40
C LYS A 64 -4.23 11.59 12.17
N GLN A 65 -5.57 11.53 12.17
CA GLN A 65 -6.30 10.29 11.89
C GLN A 65 -6.03 9.78 10.48
N ILE A 66 -5.91 10.69 9.52
CA ILE A 66 -5.59 10.35 8.13
C ILE A 66 -4.15 9.86 8.00
N THR A 67 -3.19 10.52 8.67
CA THR A 67 -1.79 10.08 8.73
C THR A 67 -1.69 8.68 9.33
N ASP A 68 -2.27 8.47 10.50
CA ASP A 68 -2.24 7.18 11.20
C ASP A 68 -2.86 6.06 10.33
N ALA A 69 -3.95 6.36 9.61
CA ALA A 69 -4.56 5.41 8.68
C ALA A 69 -3.66 5.08 7.48
N ALA A 70 -2.99 6.08 6.92
CA ALA A 70 -2.04 5.90 5.83
C ALA A 70 -0.80 5.12 6.27
N GLU A 71 -0.23 5.43 7.44
CA GLU A 71 0.91 4.73 8.02
C GLU A 71 0.57 3.28 8.35
N ASN A 72 -0.60 3.00 8.91
CA ASN A 72 -1.07 1.64 9.16
C ASN A 72 -1.19 0.82 7.87
N ALA A 73 -1.58 1.44 6.75
CA ALA A 73 -1.67 0.76 5.46
C ALA A 73 -0.31 0.31 4.91
N ILE A 74 0.76 1.07 5.20
CA ILE A 74 2.13 0.77 4.77
C ILE A 74 2.94 0.02 5.84
N ALA A 75 2.39 -0.20 7.02
CA ALA A 75 3.03 -0.97 8.07
C ALA A 75 3.18 -2.46 7.70
N GLY A 76 4.24 -3.10 8.21
CA GLY A 76 4.53 -4.53 8.02
C GLY A 76 5.34 -4.84 6.77
N ASN A 77 5.39 -6.15 6.42
CA ASN A 77 6.21 -6.68 5.34
C ASN A 77 5.37 -7.52 4.38
N TYR A 78 5.77 -7.54 3.10
CA TYR A 78 5.31 -8.55 2.14
C TYR A 78 6.18 -9.79 2.28
N VAL A 79 5.54 -10.95 2.55
CA VAL A 79 6.21 -12.29 2.61
C VAL A 79 7.52 -12.25 3.43
N HIS A 80 7.57 -11.44 4.50
CA HIS A 80 8.72 -11.26 5.42
C HIS A 80 10.02 -10.71 4.78
N LEU A 81 10.05 -10.49 3.47
CA LEU A 81 11.24 -10.10 2.73
C LEU A 81 11.26 -8.61 2.36
N VAL A 82 10.14 -8.06 1.89
CA VAL A 82 10.06 -6.69 1.39
C VAL A 82 9.20 -5.85 2.33
N PRO A 83 9.71 -4.74 2.89
CA PRO A 83 8.90 -3.81 3.68
C PRO A 83 7.77 -3.21 2.82
N ARG A 84 6.56 -3.13 3.35
CA ARG A 84 5.43 -2.47 2.66
C ARG A 84 5.67 -0.98 2.45
N ALA A 85 6.46 -0.37 3.33
CA ALA A 85 6.89 1.01 3.22
C ALA A 85 7.91 1.26 2.09
N PHE A 86 8.35 0.21 1.36
CA PHE A 86 9.23 0.39 0.21
C PHE A 86 8.49 1.11 -0.92
N ILE A 87 9.00 2.27 -1.34
CA ILE A 87 8.32 3.17 -2.30
C ILE A 87 7.94 2.47 -3.61
N GLY A 88 8.70 1.47 -4.04
CA GLY A 88 8.43 0.69 -5.26
C GLY A 88 7.27 -0.31 -5.12
N ALA A 89 6.94 -0.73 -3.90
CA ALA A 89 5.94 -1.75 -3.60
C ALA A 89 4.65 -1.18 -2.97
N ILE A 90 4.54 0.14 -2.86
CA ILE A 90 3.36 0.80 -2.28
C ILE A 90 2.13 0.58 -3.16
N SER A 91 1.07 0.06 -2.56
CA SER A 91 -0.27 0.01 -3.16
C SER A 91 -1.03 1.28 -2.76
N LYS A 92 -1.21 2.18 -3.70
CA LYS A 92 -1.96 3.43 -3.54
C LYS A 92 -3.41 3.15 -3.17
N GLU A 93 -3.99 2.14 -3.80
CA GLU A 93 -5.38 1.72 -3.60
C GLU A 93 -5.61 1.23 -2.17
N ARG A 94 -4.64 0.53 -1.58
CA ARG A 94 -4.73 0.09 -0.18
C ARG A 94 -4.68 1.25 0.79
N ILE A 95 -3.81 2.23 0.56
CA ILE A 95 -3.73 3.42 1.40
C ILE A 95 -5.04 4.20 1.31
N ALA A 96 -5.55 4.45 0.10
CA ALA A 96 -6.81 5.14 -0.11
C ALA A 96 -7.98 4.40 0.58
N ALA A 97 -8.07 3.08 0.42
CA ALA A 97 -9.12 2.27 1.07
C ALA A 97 -9.03 2.32 2.59
N ASN A 98 -7.82 2.29 3.17
CA ASN A 98 -7.63 2.41 4.62
C ASN A 98 -8.06 3.79 5.14
N VAL A 99 -7.68 4.86 4.44
CA VAL A 99 -8.10 6.23 4.79
C VAL A 99 -9.62 6.36 4.73
N LEU A 100 -10.26 5.88 3.66
CA LEU A 100 -11.72 5.91 3.50
C LEU A 100 -12.47 5.12 4.59
N SER A 101 -11.89 3.99 5.03
CA SER A 101 -12.50 3.18 6.09
C SER A 101 -12.28 3.76 7.48
N ALA A 102 -11.14 4.40 7.73
CA ALA A 102 -10.78 4.97 9.03
C ALA A 102 -11.46 6.33 9.27
N VAL A 103 -11.70 7.12 8.21
CA VAL A 103 -12.26 8.45 8.31
C VAL A 103 -13.53 8.56 7.44
N PRO A 104 -14.73 8.24 7.98
CA PRO A 104 -15.98 8.22 7.19
C PRO A 104 -16.34 9.56 6.56
N ARG A 105 -15.80 10.66 7.08
CA ARG A 105 -16.00 12.01 6.55
C ARG A 105 -15.28 12.24 5.21
N VAL A 106 -14.27 11.45 4.89
CA VAL A 106 -13.58 11.51 3.61
C VAL A 106 -14.46 10.87 2.53
N ALA A 107 -14.71 11.61 1.44
CA ALA A 107 -15.44 11.12 0.27
C ALA A 107 -14.51 10.40 -0.70
N THR A 108 -13.36 11.01 -0.98
CA THR A 108 -12.34 10.44 -1.87
C THR A 108 -10.95 10.66 -1.29
N ALA A 109 -10.06 9.69 -1.52
CA ALA A 109 -8.65 9.79 -1.17
C ALA A 109 -7.81 9.39 -2.39
N GLU A 110 -6.92 10.25 -2.81
CA GLU A 110 -5.99 10.02 -3.91
C GLU A 110 -4.56 10.02 -3.35
N VAL A 111 -3.77 9.02 -3.73
CA VAL A 111 -2.39 8.88 -3.25
C VAL A 111 -1.43 9.10 -4.40
N SER A 112 -0.56 10.07 -4.26
CA SER A 112 0.51 10.39 -5.20
C SER A 112 1.89 10.25 -4.53
N ARG A 113 2.91 10.04 -5.36
CA ARG A 113 4.30 10.05 -4.88
C ARG A 113 4.85 11.45 -5.07
N SER A 114 5.34 12.06 -3.99
CA SER A 114 5.97 13.38 -4.01
C SER A 114 7.49 13.33 -3.99
N GLY A 115 8.08 12.13 -3.75
CA GLY A 115 9.54 11.96 -3.71
C GLY A 115 9.97 10.50 -3.66
N LEU A 116 11.25 10.27 -3.32
CA LEU A 116 11.83 8.93 -3.15
C LEU A 116 11.42 8.28 -1.81
N SER A 117 11.04 9.09 -0.82
CA SER A 117 10.64 8.64 0.52
C SER A 117 9.40 9.34 1.03
N SER A 118 8.67 10.05 0.18
CA SER A 118 7.49 10.82 0.54
C SER A 118 6.30 10.50 -0.36
N ILE A 119 5.11 10.50 0.25
CA ILE A 119 3.83 10.36 -0.44
C ILE A 119 2.92 11.52 -0.03
N THR A 120 2.07 11.95 -0.95
CA THR A 120 1.01 12.92 -0.69
C THR A 120 -0.34 12.22 -0.80
N VAL A 121 -1.16 12.38 0.21
CA VAL A 121 -2.54 11.91 0.27
C VAL A 121 -3.45 13.11 0.13
N SER A 122 -4.07 13.29 -1.04
CA SER A 122 -5.05 14.33 -1.31
C SER A 122 -6.42 13.80 -1.00
N VAL A 123 -7.13 14.44 -0.08
CA VAL A 123 -8.46 14.02 0.36
C VAL A 123 -9.51 15.06 -0.01
N THR A 124 -10.70 14.58 -0.38
CA THR A 124 -11.88 15.41 -0.51
C THR A 124 -12.87 14.99 0.57
N GLU A 125 -13.28 15.93 1.40
CA GLU A 125 -14.26 15.67 2.46
C GLU A 125 -15.68 15.70 1.94
N ARG A 126 -16.56 14.96 2.58
CA ARG A 126 -18.00 14.98 2.33
C ARG A 126 -18.58 16.29 2.84
N VAL A 127 -19.30 16.98 1.99
CA VAL A 127 -20.06 18.17 2.37
C VAL A 127 -21.45 17.71 2.78
N GLY A 128 -21.84 18.03 4.00
CA GLY A 128 -23.19 17.76 4.44
C GLY A 128 -24.20 18.60 3.64
N VAL A 129 -25.21 17.95 3.10
CA VAL A 129 -26.20 18.58 2.22
C VAL A 129 -27.56 18.71 2.87
N ALA A 130 -27.81 18.00 3.97
CA ALA A 130 -29.11 18.02 4.66
C ALA A 130 -28.95 17.76 6.16
N TRP A 131 -29.92 18.26 6.94
CA TRP A 131 -30.04 17.95 8.35
C TRP A 131 -31.08 16.87 8.56
N TRP A 132 -30.74 15.83 9.27
CA TRP A 132 -31.66 14.81 9.74
C TRP A 132 -32.00 15.10 11.21
N CYS A 133 -33.27 15.45 11.50
CA CYS A 133 -33.68 15.84 12.84
C CYS A 133 -34.64 14.85 13.53
N GLY A 134 -34.72 13.61 13.07
CA GLY A 134 -35.65 12.62 13.62
C GLY A 134 -37.12 13.06 13.54
N ASP A 135 -37.89 12.83 14.61
CA ASP A 135 -39.31 13.14 14.67
C ASP A 135 -39.60 14.63 14.95
N VAL A 136 -38.61 15.42 15.37
CA VAL A 136 -38.74 16.84 15.66
C VAL A 136 -38.22 17.64 14.48
N VAL A 137 -39.13 18.20 13.69
CA VAL A 137 -38.79 19.10 12.58
C VAL A 137 -38.53 20.49 13.16
N PRO A 138 -37.28 20.98 13.22
CA PRO A 138 -37.01 22.34 13.66
C PRO A 138 -37.57 23.35 12.65
N ASP A 139 -37.97 24.52 13.13
CA ASP A 139 -38.44 25.60 12.26
C ASP A 139 -37.39 26.01 11.23
N ILE A 140 -37.83 26.33 10.00
CA ILE A 140 -36.98 26.70 8.86
C ILE A 140 -36.02 27.86 9.20
N ALA A 141 -36.45 28.79 10.05
CA ALA A 141 -35.61 29.88 10.50
C ALA A 141 -34.44 29.41 11.35
N THR A 142 -34.66 28.41 12.21
CA THR A 142 -33.62 27.78 13.04
C THR A 142 -32.61 27.00 12.18
N LEU A 143 -33.08 26.26 11.17
CA LEU A 143 -32.24 25.55 10.22
C LEU A 143 -31.31 26.48 9.42
N ARG A 144 -31.86 27.58 8.89
CA ARG A 144 -31.06 28.57 8.16
C ARG A 144 -30.00 29.25 9.03
N SER A 145 -30.37 29.61 10.26
CA SER A 145 -29.42 30.25 11.18
C SER A 145 -28.33 29.30 11.66
N ALA A 146 -28.59 27.99 11.78
CA ALA A 146 -27.65 26.98 12.12
C ALA A 146 -26.69 26.68 10.95
N GLN A 147 -27.21 26.57 9.73
CA GLN A 147 -26.43 26.37 8.53
C GLN A 147 -25.42 27.49 8.27
N SER A 148 -25.84 28.77 8.46
CA SER A 148 -24.94 29.91 8.29
C SER A 148 -23.85 30.02 9.34
N ARG A 149 -24.00 29.38 10.50
CA ARG A 149 -23.04 29.35 11.60
C ARG A 149 -22.26 28.02 11.69
N GLY A 150 -22.56 27.04 10.83
CA GLY A 150 -22.02 25.69 10.93
C GLY A 150 -22.44 24.96 12.22
N ALA A 151 -23.50 25.42 12.87
CA ALA A 151 -23.97 24.89 14.14
C ALA A 151 -25.08 23.84 13.93
N ILE A 152 -25.17 22.89 14.86
CA ILE A 152 -26.24 21.88 14.86
C ILE A 152 -27.56 22.59 15.28
N PRO A 153 -28.64 22.50 14.51
CA PRO A 153 -29.89 23.24 14.78
C PRO A 153 -30.70 22.72 15.97
N GLY A 154 -30.22 21.68 16.64
CA GLY A 154 -30.85 21.09 17.83
C GLY A 154 -30.13 19.84 18.25
N GLU A 155 -30.33 19.39 19.50
CA GLU A 155 -29.64 18.21 20.05
C GLU A 155 -29.95 16.88 19.31
N SER A 156 -31.05 16.84 18.53
CA SER A 156 -31.50 15.67 17.79
C SER A 156 -31.26 15.76 16.28
N CYS A 157 -30.52 16.78 15.80
CA CYS A 157 -30.25 16.95 14.38
C CYS A 157 -28.82 16.54 14.01
N TYR A 158 -28.67 15.78 12.91
CA TYR A 158 -27.42 15.35 12.36
C TYR A 158 -27.29 15.83 10.92
N LEU A 159 -26.10 16.32 10.54
CA LEU A 159 -25.78 16.70 9.16
C LEU A 159 -25.48 15.44 8.35
N ILE A 160 -26.18 15.23 7.24
CA ILE A 160 -26.00 14.09 6.33
C ILE A 160 -25.63 14.54 4.92
#